data_118a88ccf4358ad5695590c741d579f5
#
_entry.id   118a88ccf4358ad5695590c741d579f5
#
_cell.length_a   1.000
_cell.length_b   1.000
_cell.length_c   1.000
_cell.angle_alpha   90.00
_cell.angle_beta   90.00
_cell.angle_gamma   90.00
#
_symmetry.space_group_name_H-M   'P 1'
#
loop_
_entity.id
_entity.type
_entity.pdbx_description
1 polymer ?
#
loop_
_entity_poly.entity_id
_entity_poly.type
_entity_poly.pdbx_seq_one_letter_code
_entity_poly.pdbx_strand_id
1 'polypeptide(L)'
;HEVGHALQDAEGYGPLKWRTRLVAMMGPAQRFGAALLLAAPFVGVITRAVPIGLVFFLGGMLTLGFATLVHLVTLPTEFNASFGRALPILERGNYLREEDRPHARRILTAAALTYVAASLMSLLDVARWWAILRR
;
A
#
# COMPACT_ATOMS: atom_id res chain seq x y z
N HIS A 1 14.23 -2.16 -9.87
CA HIS A 1 12.84 -1.74 -9.59
C HIS A 1 12.66 -0.25 -9.89
N GLU A 2 13.40 0.64 -9.26
CA GLU A 2 13.29 2.11 -9.43
C GLU A 2 13.53 2.56 -10.89
N VAL A 3 14.47 1.92 -11.59
CA VAL A 3 14.68 2.15 -13.04
C VAL A 3 13.41 1.81 -13.84
N GLY A 4 12.68 0.78 -13.43
CA GLY A 4 11.39 0.43 -14.04
C GLY A 4 10.36 1.56 -13.90
N HIS A 5 10.26 2.21 -12.73
CA HIS A 5 9.41 3.36 -12.52
C HIS A 5 9.86 4.59 -13.32
N ALA A 6 11.16 4.83 -13.41
CA ALA A 6 11.70 5.91 -14.22
C ALA A 6 11.33 5.75 -15.71
N LEU A 7 11.35 4.51 -16.21
CA LEU A 7 10.90 4.21 -17.58
C LEU A 7 9.38 4.36 -17.74
N GLN A 8 8.60 3.92 -16.76
CA GLN A 8 7.16 4.14 -16.78
C GLN A 8 6.82 5.63 -16.87
N ASP A 9 7.57 6.47 -16.14
CA ASP A 9 7.39 7.93 -16.18
C ASP A 9 7.78 8.51 -17.54
N ALA A 10 8.96 8.13 -18.05
CA ALA A 10 9.46 8.56 -19.36
C ALA A 10 8.51 8.19 -20.51
N GLU A 11 7.87 7.03 -20.44
CA GLU A 11 6.90 6.54 -21.41
C GLU A 11 5.49 7.12 -21.20
N GLY A 12 5.29 7.91 -20.14
CA GLY A 12 3.98 8.49 -19.82
C GLY A 12 2.94 7.44 -19.39
N TYR A 13 3.37 6.34 -18.77
CA TYR A 13 2.52 5.22 -18.37
C TYR A 13 1.39 5.68 -17.43
N GLY A 14 0.17 5.65 -17.93
CA GLY A 14 -1.02 6.18 -17.24
C GLY A 14 -1.24 5.60 -15.84
N PRO A 15 -1.14 4.27 -15.62
CA PRO A 15 -1.30 3.67 -14.29
C PRO A 15 -0.30 4.19 -13.25
N LEU A 16 0.92 4.58 -13.63
CA LEU A 16 1.88 5.19 -12.72
C LEU A 16 1.38 6.54 -12.18
N LYS A 17 0.79 7.37 -13.04
CA LYS A 17 0.23 8.67 -12.63
C LYS A 17 -0.91 8.50 -11.62
N TRP A 18 -1.77 7.52 -11.85
CA TRP A 18 -2.82 7.16 -10.90
C TRP A 18 -2.26 6.65 -9.58
N ARG A 19 -1.30 5.73 -9.64
CA ARG A 19 -0.59 5.23 -8.45
C ARG A 19 -0.01 6.37 -7.62
N THR A 20 0.71 7.29 -8.25
CA THR A 20 1.35 8.43 -7.57
C THR A 20 0.33 9.31 -6.86
N ARG A 21 -0.81 9.58 -7.51
CA ARG A 21 -1.91 10.37 -6.89
C ARG A 21 -2.54 9.62 -5.71
N LEU A 22 -2.85 8.34 -5.88
CA LEU A 22 -3.45 7.52 -4.81
C LEU A 22 -2.54 7.40 -3.60
N VAL A 23 -1.25 7.15 -3.81
CA VAL A 23 -0.26 7.04 -2.74
C VAL A 23 -0.06 8.40 -2.04
N ALA A 24 -0.07 9.51 -2.77
CA ALA A 24 0.02 10.83 -2.18
C ALA A 24 -1.19 11.16 -1.26
N MET A 25 -2.38 10.69 -1.63
CA MET A 25 -3.59 10.84 -0.81
C MET A 25 -3.62 9.90 0.40
N MET A 26 -2.98 8.75 0.28
CA MET A 26 -3.01 7.70 1.31
C MET A 26 -2.37 8.14 2.62
N GLY A 27 -1.23 8.83 2.57
CA GLY A 27 -0.50 9.27 3.76
C GLY A 27 -1.33 10.18 4.68
N PRO A 28 -1.88 11.29 4.19
CA PRO A 28 -2.79 12.13 4.95
C PRO A 28 -4.05 11.39 5.44
N ALA A 29 -4.66 10.55 4.59
CA ALA A 29 -5.84 9.77 4.96
C ALA A 29 -5.56 8.80 6.12
N GLN A 30 -4.42 8.10 6.09
CA GLN A 30 -4.02 7.20 7.19
C GLN A 30 -3.79 7.95 8.50
N ARG A 31 -3.14 9.11 8.46
CA ARG A 31 -2.93 9.94 9.67
C ARG A 31 -4.26 10.40 10.26
N PHE A 32 -5.17 10.85 9.41
CA PHE A 32 -6.51 11.24 9.83
C PHE A 32 -7.29 10.06 10.41
N GLY A 33 -7.27 8.91 9.74
CA GLY A 33 -7.92 7.69 10.22
C GLY A 33 -7.38 7.20 11.56
N ALA A 34 -6.05 7.24 11.75
CA ALA A 34 -5.43 6.90 13.02
C ALA A 34 -5.86 7.86 14.14
N ALA A 35 -5.95 9.17 13.86
CA ALA A 35 -6.44 10.15 14.81
C ALA A 35 -7.91 9.89 15.19
N LEU A 36 -8.76 9.53 14.22
CA LEU A 36 -10.16 9.14 14.49
C LEU A 36 -10.25 7.90 15.38
N LEU A 37 -9.44 6.88 15.10
CA LEU A 37 -9.43 5.64 15.92
C LEU A 37 -8.98 5.92 17.36
N LEU A 38 -7.94 6.74 17.53
CA LEU A 38 -7.45 7.13 18.84
C LEU A 38 -8.49 7.98 19.60
N ALA A 39 -9.19 8.88 18.92
CA ALA A 39 -10.20 9.73 19.51
C ALA A 39 -11.52 8.98 19.87
N ALA A 40 -11.84 7.92 19.14
CA ALA A 40 -13.11 7.20 19.27
C ALA A 40 -13.49 6.82 20.70
N PRO A 41 -12.63 6.19 21.53
CA PRO A 41 -12.98 5.84 22.91
C PRO A 41 -13.16 7.08 23.79
N PHE A 42 -12.35 8.12 23.62
CA PHE A 42 -12.44 9.35 24.40
C PHE A 42 -13.72 10.11 24.08
N VAL A 43 -14.07 10.24 22.81
CA VAL A 43 -15.30 10.91 22.38
C VAL A 43 -16.53 10.15 22.89
N GLY A 44 -16.53 8.83 22.80
CA GLY A 44 -17.62 7.99 23.31
C GLY A 44 -17.85 8.16 24.82
N VAL A 45 -16.76 8.24 25.61
CA VAL A 45 -16.83 8.43 27.08
C VAL A 45 -17.24 9.86 27.44
N ILE A 46 -16.60 10.87 26.84
CA ILE A 46 -16.85 12.30 27.17
C ILE A 46 -18.27 12.70 26.81
N THR A 47 -18.73 12.32 25.62
CA THR A 47 -20.08 12.68 25.14
C THR A 47 -21.18 11.80 25.75
N ARG A 48 -20.79 10.69 26.39
CA ARG A 48 -21.72 9.62 26.83
C ARG A 48 -22.64 9.11 25.70
N ALA A 49 -22.20 9.31 24.46
CA ALA A 49 -22.92 8.97 23.25
C ALA A 49 -22.15 7.89 22.47
N VAL A 50 -22.43 6.64 22.78
CA VAL A 50 -21.84 5.46 22.08
C VAL A 50 -21.92 5.57 20.56
N PRO A 51 -23.04 6.07 19.95
CA PRO A 51 -23.11 6.22 18.49
C PRO A 51 -22.05 7.15 17.91
N ILE A 52 -21.63 8.21 18.61
CA ILE A 52 -20.61 9.15 18.13
C ILE A 52 -19.24 8.47 18.13
N GLY A 53 -18.88 7.76 19.19
CA GLY A 53 -17.64 6.97 19.24
C GLY A 53 -17.59 5.92 18.12
N LEU A 54 -18.73 5.28 17.82
CA LEU A 54 -18.84 4.32 16.73
C LEU A 54 -18.60 4.95 15.35
N VAL A 55 -19.11 6.16 15.10
CA VAL A 55 -18.87 6.89 13.84
C VAL A 55 -17.39 7.20 13.66
N PHE A 56 -16.70 7.66 14.71
CA PHE A 56 -15.26 7.90 14.67
C PHE A 56 -14.48 6.60 14.39
N PHE A 57 -14.87 5.51 15.02
CA PHE A 57 -14.27 4.21 14.80
C PHE A 57 -14.46 3.73 13.36
N LEU A 58 -15.67 3.76 12.84
CA LEU A 58 -15.97 3.36 11.46
C LEU A 58 -15.23 4.22 10.44
N GLY A 59 -15.15 5.54 10.67
CA GLY A 59 -14.36 6.45 9.84
C GLY A 59 -12.88 6.06 9.80
N GLY A 60 -12.30 5.74 10.94
CA GLY A 60 -10.92 5.26 11.02
C GLY A 60 -10.71 3.92 10.30
N MET A 61 -11.64 2.98 10.47
CA MET A 61 -11.58 1.68 9.79
C MET A 61 -11.70 1.81 8.27
N LEU A 62 -12.55 2.72 7.77
CA LEU A 62 -12.68 2.99 6.34
C LEU A 62 -11.39 3.53 5.74
N THR A 63 -10.67 4.41 6.46
CA THR A 63 -9.38 4.93 5.97
C THR A 63 -8.30 3.86 5.92
N LEU A 64 -8.26 2.92 6.86
CA LEU A 64 -7.34 1.77 6.82
C LEU A 64 -7.69 0.83 5.65
N GLY A 65 -8.99 0.54 5.45
CA GLY A 65 -9.47 -0.27 4.32
C GLY A 65 -9.14 0.37 2.97
N PHE A 66 -9.26 1.70 2.88
CA PHE A 66 -8.86 2.45 1.69
C PHE A 66 -7.37 2.29 1.38
N ALA A 67 -6.50 2.39 2.38
CA ALA A 67 -5.06 2.18 2.20
C ALA A 67 -4.75 0.78 1.64
N THR A 68 -5.40 -0.25 2.18
CA THR A 68 -5.27 -1.62 1.68
C THR A 68 -5.70 -1.72 0.20
N LEU A 69 -6.83 -1.12 -0.14
CA LEU A 69 -7.34 -1.11 -1.51
C LEU A 69 -6.35 -0.42 -2.47
N VAL A 70 -5.78 0.73 -2.07
CA VAL A 70 -4.78 1.46 -2.86
C VAL A 70 -3.57 0.56 -3.14
N HIS A 71 -3.04 -0.14 -2.14
CA HIS A 71 -1.91 -1.06 -2.33
C HIS A 71 -2.24 -2.17 -3.34
N LEU A 72 -3.43 -2.77 -3.27
CA LEU A 72 -3.84 -3.81 -4.19
C LEU A 72 -4.04 -3.29 -5.62
N VAL A 73 -4.66 -2.13 -5.78
CA VAL A 73 -4.89 -1.50 -7.11
C VAL A 73 -3.58 -1.06 -7.76
N THR A 74 -2.58 -0.69 -6.98
CA THR A 74 -1.27 -0.28 -7.51
C THR A 74 -0.35 -1.46 -7.84
N LEU A 75 -0.65 -2.67 -7.37
CA LEU A 75 0.17 -3.85 -7.55
C LEU A 75 0.52 -4.17 -9.02
N PRO A 76 -0.41 -4.10 -10.00
CA PRO A 76 -0.06 -4.31 -11.42
C PRO A 76 1.01 -3.34 -11.93
N THR A 77 1.03 -2.09 -11.44
CA THR A 77 2.05 -1.08 -11.80
C THR A 77 3.41 -1.50 -11.26
N GLU A 78 3.48 -2.04 -10.04
CA GLU A 78 4.70 -2.53 -9.42
C GLU A 78 5.27 -3.75 -10.14
N PHE A 79 4.42 -4.70 -10.51
CA PHE A 79 4.82 -5.85 -11.33
C PHE A 79 5.31 -5.42 -12.71
N ASN A 80 4.65 -4.46 -13.34
CA ASN A 80 5.05 -3.94 -14.63
C ASN A 80 6.40 -3.22 -14.57
N ALA A 81 6.69 -2.45 -13.52
CA ALA A 81 7.99 -1.83 -13.30
C ALA A 81 9.11 -2.86 -13.16
N SER A 82 8.86 -3.91 -12.36
CA SER A 82 9.87 -4.95 -12.08
C SER A 82 10.10 -5.88 -13.26
N PHE A 83 9.04 -6.48 -13.78
CA PHE A 83 9.13 -7.57 -14.77
C PHE A 83 8.89 -7.11 -16.19
N GLY A 84 8.09 -6.08 -16.41
CA GLY A 84 7.84 -5.54 -17.74
C GLY A 84 8.96 -4.62 -18.23
N ARG A 85 9.74 -4.00 -17.31
CA ARG A 85 10.77 -3.01 -17.68
C ARG A 85 12.13 -3.31 -17.08
N ALA A 86 12.26 -3.38 -15.76
CA ALA A 86 13.57 -3.54 -15.13
C ALA A 86 14.26 -4.84 -15.52
N LEU A 87 13.57 -5.96 -15.47
CA LEU A 87 14.14 -7.27 -15.79
C LEU A 87 14.61 -7.38 -17.25
N PRO A 88 13.85 -6.98 -18.28
CA PRO A 88 14.32 -7.00 -19.66
C PRO A 88 15.56 -6.16 -19.90
N ILE A 89 15.73 -5.02 -19.21
CA ILE A 89 16.92 -4.19 -19.33
C ILE A 89 18.14 -4.92 -18.77
N LEU A 90 18.00 -5.52 -17.60
CA LEU A 90 19.06 -6.28 -16.96
C LEU A 90 19.51 -7.47 -17.83
N GLU A 91 18.56 -8.15 -18.47
CA GLU A 91 18.82 -9.30 -19.32
C GLU A 91 19.42 -8.90 -20.68
N ARG A 92 18.86 -7.88 -21.36
CA ARG A 92 19.30 -7.43 -22.68
C ARG A 92 20.60 -6.64 -22.63
N GLY A 93 20.84 -5.88 -21.56
CA GLY A 93 22.04 -5.09 -21.38
C GLY A 93 23.27 -5.89 -20.98
N ASN A 94 23.16 -7.21 -20.82
CA ASN A 94 24.22 -8.07 -20.31
C ASN A 94 24.84 -7.60 -18.98
N TYR A 95 24.04 -6.90 -18.17
CA TYR A 95 24.47 -6.40 -16.86
C TYR A 95 24.56 -7.51 -15.81
N LEU A 96 23.95 -8.68 -16.08
CA LEU A 96 23.91 -9.81 -15.18
C LEU A 96 24.63 -11.00 -15.81
N ARG A 97 25.42 -11.72 -15.00
CA ARG A 97 25.88 -13.06 -15.34
C ARG A 97 24.67 -14.01 -15.37
N GLU A 98 24.78 -15.10 -16.13
CA GLU A 98 23.68 -16.07 -16.19
C GLU A 98 23.34 -16.66 -14.84
N GLU A 99 24.32 -16.90 -14.00
CA GLU A 99 24.19 -17.39 -12.63
C GLU A 99 23.47 -16.42 -11.70
N ASP A 100 23.50 -15.09 -11.98
CA ASP A 100 22.87 -14.03 -11.16
C ASP A 100 21.42 -13.74 -11.58
N ARG A 101 20.97 -14.19 -12.73
CA ARG A 101 19.59 -13.97 -13.22
C ARG A 101 18.51 -14.45 -12.24
N PRO A 102 18.61 -15.65 -11.62
CA PRO A 102 17.63 -16.09 -10.63
C PRO A 102 17.59 -15.18 -9.39
N HIS A 103 18.75 -14.67 -8.96
CA HIS A 103 18.86 -13.77 -7.82
C HIS A 103 18.20 -12.42 -8.12
N ALA A 104 18.46 -11.85 -9.30
CA ALA A 104 17.83 -10.61 -9.74
C ALA A 104 16.29 -10.73 -9.79
N ARG A 105 15.77 -11.86 -10.32
CA ARG A 105 14.33 -12.14 -10.32
C ARG A 105 13.74 -12.21 -8.91
N ARG A 106 14.44 -12.87 -7.98
CA ARG A 106 13.99 -12.94 -6.57
C ARG A 106 13.94 -11.56 -5.91
N ILE A 107 14.96 -10.72 -6.15
CA ILE A 107 15.00 -9.35 -5.62
C ILE A 107 13.86 -8.51 -6.21
N LEU A 108 13.63 -8.57 -7.53
CA LEU A 108 12.53 -7.85 -8.17
C LEU A 108 11.16 -8.35 -7.70
N THR A 109 11.01 -9.65 -7.47
CA THR A 109 9.79 -10.22 -6.87
C THR A 109 9.57 -9.68 -5.48
N ALA A 110 10.59 -9.67 -4.63
CA ALA A 110 10.49 -9.12 -3.28
C ALA A 110 10.12 -7.62 -3.32
N ALA A 111 10.74 -6.83 -4.20
CA ALA A 111 10.43 -5.42 -4.38
C ALA A 111 8.97 -5.20 -4.82
N ALA A 112 8.49 -5.96 -5.81
CA ALA A 112 7.11 -5.87 -6.30
C ALA A 112 6.09 -6.30 -5.23
N LEU A 113 6.43 -7.28 -4.39
CA LEU A 113 5.56 -7.80 -3.33
C LEU A 113 5.59 -6.96 -2.04
N THR A 114 6.42 -5.92 -1.96
CA THR A 114 6.44 -5.02 -0.78
C THR A 114 5.05 -4.42 -0.52
N TYR A 115 4.31 -4.06 -1.57
CA TYR A 115 2.95 -3.53 -1.46
C TYR A 115 1.92 -4.59 -1.02
N VAL A 116 2.12 -5.85 -1.38
CA VAL A 116 1.31 -6.96 -0.87
C VAL A 116 1.54 -7.12 0.63
N ALA A 117 2.79 -7.10 1.07
CA ALA A 117 3.13 -7.16 2.48
C ALA A 117 2.51 -5.99 3.27
N ALA A 118 2.61 -4.76 2.74
CA ALA A 118 1.98 -3.59 3.35
C ALA A 118 0.45 -3.73 3.43
N SER A 119 -0.19 -4.28 2.39
CA SER A 119 -1.63 -4.56 2.39
C SER A 119 -2.03 -5.57 3.45
N LEU A 120 -1.26 -6.65 3.58
CA LEU A 120 -1.49 -7.67 4.60
C LEU A 120 -1.33 -7.10 6.01
N MET A 121 -0.34 -6.25 6.25
CA MET A 121 -0.17 -5.56 7.54
C MET A 121 -1.37 -4.66 7.85
N SER A 122 -1.85 -3.88 6.88
CA SER A 122 -3.06 -3.06 7.06
C SER A 122 -4.29 -3.91 7.39
N LEU A 123 -4.47 -5.06 6.75
CA LEU A 123 -5.57 -6.00 7.05
C LEU A 123 -5.45 -6.59 8.46
N LEU A 124 -4.23 -6.92 8.90
CA LEU A 124 -4.00 -7.40 10.27
C LEU A 124 -4.33 -6.32 11.30
N ASP A 125 -4.03 -5.06 11.03
CA ASP A 125 -4.41 -3.95 11.91
C ASP A 125 -5.93 -3.80 11.99
N VAL A 126 -6.64 -3.89 10.87
CA VAL A 126 -8.11 -3.90 10.84
C VAL A 126 -8.66 -5.06 11.67
N ALA A 127 -8.15 -6.27 11.48
CA ALA A 127 -8.58 -7.45 12.22
C ALA A 127 -8.30 -7.33 13.74
N ARG A 128 -7.16 -6.74 14.10
CA ARG A 128 -6.79 -6.46 15.50
C ARG A 128 -7.76 -5.50 16.16
N TRP A 129 -8.10 -4.38 15.49
CA TRP A 129 -9.08 -3.43 15.99
C TRP A 129 -10.47 -4.05 16.13
N TRP A 130 -10.88 -4.86 15.17
CA TRP A 130 -12.12 -5.60 15.24
C TRP A 130 -12.17 -6.57 16.43
N ALA A 131 -11.07 -7.28 16.69
CA ALA A 131 -10.96 -8.20 17.83
C ALA A 131 -11.06 -7.48 19.18
N ILE A 132 -10.50 -6.25 19.29
CA ILE A 132 -10.57 -5.42 20.50
C ILE A 132 -12.01 -5.01 20.80
N LEU A 133 -12.79 -4.67 19.75
CA LEU A 133 -14.18 -4.23 19.91
C LEU A 133 -15.16 -5.33 20.29
N ARG A 134 -14.85 -6.59 19.91
CA ARG A 134 -15.74 -7.72 20.21
C ARG A 134 -15.60 -8.23 21.65
N ARG A 135 -14.68 -7.69 22.42
CA ARG A 135 -14.51 -7.97 23.86
C ARG A 135 -15.25 -6.96 24.70
#